data_931054dd4f26c54f1efcb448fdc8fdbe
#
_entry.id   931054dd4f26c54f1efcb448fdc8fdbe
#
_cell.length_a   1.000
_cell.length_b   1.000
_cell.length_c   1.000
_cell.angle_alpha   90.00
_cell.angle_beta   90.00
_cell.angle_gamma   90.00
#
_symmetry.space_group_name_H-M   'P 1'
#
loop_
_entity.id
_entity.type
_entity.pdbx_description
1 polymer ?
#
loop_
_entity_poly.entity_id
_entity_poly.type
_entity_poly.pdbx_seq_one_letter_code
_entity_poly.pdbx_strand_id
1 'polypeptide(L)'
;QYMKDLNSLRKKIDTLDSEILKALSKRAKIAIEIGEIKKENKEKNNLFRPERQSFILKRLFQNNEKYLKQSHIFSIWRTIFFSQTELQGDLKVYVLRSATKKQLEDIITFFGPEKKLKYLRSNKEGFNILKKDSNSILFLDYPGTKKNSTWWKNKIFDRLYINAALPFVLKKNQKPSMVIISKNKPVIEDDQILFYKANKKNKLDNMKEIASTGKLL
;
A
#
# COMPACT_ATOMS: atom_id res chain seq x y z
N GLN A 1 -2.46 -46.78 -18.20
CA GLN A 1 -1.91 -45.43 -18.00
C GLN A 1 -2.67 -44.49 -18.96
N TYR A 2 -3.69 -43.74 -18.45
CA TYR A 2 -4.42 -42.78 -19.25
C TYR A 2 -3.44 -41.64 -19.62
N MET A 3 -3.02 -41.59 -20.90
CA MET A 3 -2.40 -40.36 -21.43
C MET A 3 -3.44 -39.23 -21.31
N LYS A 4 -3.22 -38.33 -20.38
CA LYS A 4 -4.05 -37.13 -20.29
C LYS A 4 -3.84 -36.35 -21.59
N ASP A 5 -4.90 -36.27 -22.40
CA ASP A 5 -4.85 -35.51 -23.65
C ASP A 5 -4.55 -34.03 -23.32
N LEU A 6 -3.50 -33.48 -23.91
CA LEU A 6 -3.06 -32.11 -23.72
C LEU A 6 -4.19 -31.09 -24.02
N ASN A 7 -5.04 -31.39 -25.00
CA ASN A 7 -6.16 -30.55 -25.36
C ASN A 7 -7.23 -30.53 -24.25
N SER A 8 -7.48 -31.66 -23.59
CA SER A 8 -8.37 -31.72 -22.42
C SER A 8 -7.85 -30.88 -21.25
N LEU A 9 -6.52 -30.89 -21.00
CA LEU A 9 -5.93 -30.06 -19.97
C LEU A 9 -6.00 -28.56 -20.30
N ARG A 10 -5.76 -28.17 -21.55
CA ARG A 10 -5.91 -26.80 -22.02
C ARG A 10 -7.34 -26.29 -21.83
N LYS A 11 -8.36 -27.06 -22.22
CA LYS A 11 -9.76 -26.73 -21.99
C LYS A 11 -10.08 -26.51 -20.50
N LYS A 12 -9.48 -27.28 -19.60
CA LYS A 12 -9.64 -27.06 -18.16
C LYS A 12 -9.03 -25.71 -17.71
N ILE A 13 -7.87 -25.32 -18.26
CA ILE A 13 -7.26 -24.01 -18.01
C ILE A 13 -8.18 -22.90 -18.51
N ASP A 14 -8.69 -23.01 -19.73
CA ASP A 14 -9.61 -22.00 -20.32
C ASP A 14 -10.87 -21.80 -19.44
N THR A 15 -11.38 -22.90 -18.87
CA THR A 15 -12.50 -22.83 -17.92
C THR A 15 -12.12 -22.08 -16.65
N LEU A 16 -10.96 -22.40 -16.05
CA LEU A 16 -10.45 -21.72 -14.86
C LEU A 16 -10.19 -20.23 -15.10
N ASP A 17 -9.62 -19.87 -16.25
CA ASP A 17 -9.41 -18.47 -16.63
C ASP A 17 -10.74 -17.69 -16.70
N SER A 18 -11.77 -18.31 -17.23
CA SER A 18 -13.14 -17.76 -17.27
C SER A 18 -13.73 -17.58 -15.86
N GLU A 19 -13.51 -18.53 -14.96
CA GLU A 19 -13.92 -18.45 -13.55
C GLU A 19 -13.18 -17.34 -12.81
N ILE A 20 -11.86 -17.22 -13.01
CA ILE A 20 -11.02 -16.14 -12.44
C ILE A 20 -11.55 -14.78 -12.90
N LEU A 21 -11.77 -14.60 -14.20
CA LEU A 21 -12.30 -13.34 -14.75
C LEU A 21 -13.68 -13.00 -14.15
N LYS A 22 -14.58 -13.98 -14.04
CA LYS A 22 -15.90 -13.84 -13.42
C LYS A 22 -15.80 -13.44 -11.94
N ALA A 23 -14.88 -14.05 -11.18
CA ALA A 23 -14.63 -13.72 -9.78
C ALA A 23 -14.07 -12.29 -9.63
N LEU A 24 -13.11 -11.89 -10.47
CA LEU A 24 -12.55 -10.54 -10.49
C LEU A 24 -13.61 -9.49 -10.84
N SER A 25 -14.48 -9.77 -11.81
CA SER A 25 -15.58 -8.88 -12.19
C SER A 25 -16.58 -8.69 -11.05
N LYS A 26 -16.94 -9.76 -10.33
CA LYS A 26 -17.80 -9.66 -9.14
C LYS A 26 -17.14 -8.81 -8.04
N ARG A 27 -15.86 -9.03 -7.80
CA ARG A 27 -15.10 -8.26 -6.81
C ARG A 27 -15.01 -6.77 -7.20
N ALA A 28 -14.86 -6.47 -8.50
CA ALA A 28 -14.84 -5.11 -9.03
C ALA A 28 -16.18 -4.37 -8.79
N LYS A 29 -17.33 -5.05 -9.01
CA LYS A 29 -18.65 -4.49 -8.71
C LYS A 29 -18.78 -4.10 -7.24
N ILE A 30 -18.38 -4.98 -6.32
CA ILE A 30 -18.38 -4.68 -4.88
C ILE A 30 -17.43 -3.50 -4.57
N ALA A 31 -16.29 -3.38 -5.27
CA ALA A 31 -15.38 -2.25 -5.07
C ALA A 31 -16.02 -0.91 -5.49
N ILE A 32 -16.83 -0.90 -6.56
CA ILE A 32 -17.60 0.28 -6.98
C ILE A 32 -18.62 0.66 -5.90
N GLU A 33 -19.41 -0.29 -5.42
CA GLU A 33 -20.38 -0.08 -4.33
C GLU A 33 -19.73 0.50 -3.07
N ILE A 34 -18.57 -0.04 -2.68
CA ILE A 34 -17.76 0.51 -1.57
C ILE A 34 -17.35 1.96 -1.86
N GLY A 35 -16.97 2.27 -3.10
CA GLY A 35 -16.62 3.62 -3.54
C GLY A 35 -17.77 4.61 -3.40
N GLU A 36 -18.99 4.19 -3.75
CA GLU A 36 -20.21 4.98 -3.61
C GLU A 36 -20.52 5.27 -2.13
N ILE A 37 -20.52 4.25 -1.28
CA ILE A 37 -20.72 4.41 0.17
C ILE A 37 -19.68 5.35 0.79
N LYS A 38 -18.42 5.29 0.35
CA LYS A 38 -17.36 6.18 0.83
C LYS A 38 -17.57 7.63 0.40
N LYS A 39 -18.10 7.87 -0.79
CA LYS A 39 -18.41 9.23 -1.28
C LYS A 39 -19.53 9.87 -0.47
N GLU A 40 -20.55 9.10 -0.11
CA GLU A 40 -21.67 9.57 0.74
C GLU A 40 -21.17 9.88 2.16
N ASN A 41 -20.25 9.11 2.69
CA ASN A 41 -19.72 9.24 4.03
C ASN A 41 -18.34 9.95 4.01
N LYS A 42 -18.36 11.30 4.02
CA LYS A 42 -17.15 12.15 3.87
C LYS A 42 -16.03 11.82 4.87
N GLU A 43 -16.36 11.35 6.07
CA GLU A 43 -15.36 11.01 7.10
C GLU A 43 -14.60 9.70 6.79
N LYS A 44 -15.19 8.80 5.99
CA LYS A 44 -14.63 7.49 5.64
C LYS A 44 -14.04 7.43 4.23
N ASN A 45 -13.93 8.56 3.55
CA ASN A 45 -13.42 8.61 2.18
C ASN A 45 -11.88 8.44 2.12
N ASN A 46 -11.39 7.28 2.57
CA ASN A 46 -9.99 6.89 2.46
C ASN A 46 -9.86 5.75 1.45
N LEU A 47 -9.25 6.04 0.31
CA LEU A 47 -9.01 5.05 -0.75
C LEU A 47 -7.78 4.18 -0.46
N PHE A 48 -6.81 4.67 0.32
CA PHE A 48 -5.58 3.96 0.62
C PHE A 48 -5.69 3.25 1.97
N ARG A 49 -5.90 1.92 1.93
CA ARG A 49 -6.10 1.05 3.10
C ARG A 49 -5.05 -0.08 3.12
N PRO A 50 -3.77 0.25 3.38
CA PRO A 50 -2.68 -0.73 3.37
C PRO A 50 -2.85 -1.83 4.42
N GLU A 51 -3.44 -1.52 5.57
CA GLU A 51 -3.76 -2.51 6.62
C GLU A 51 -4.71 -3.61 6.08
N ARG A 52 -5.74 -3.21 5.33
CA ARG A 52 -6.67 -4.17 4.71
C ARG A 52 -5.98 -5.02 3.65
N GLN A 53 -5.08 -4.43 2.88
CA GLN A 53 -4.29 -5.15 1.87
C GLN A 53 -3.34 -6.15 2.52
N SER A 54 -2.68 -5.75 3.62
CA SER A 54 -1.83 -6.63 4.44
C SER A 54 -2.62 -7.82 4.98
N PHE A 55 -3.78 -7.58 5.58
CA PHE A 55 -4.68 -8.63 6.08
C PHE A 55 -5.04 -9.66 4.99
N ILE A 56 -5.41 -9.18 3.80
CA ILE A 56 -5.77 -10.07 2.69
C ILE A 56 -4.55 -10.89 2.26
N LEU A 57 -3.38 -10.28 2.09
CA LEU A 57 -2.16 -10.98 1.68
C LEU A 57 -1.72 -12.03 2.69
N LYS A 58 -1.76 -11.75 3.99
CA LYS A 58 -1.48 -12.74 5.05
C LYS A 58 -2.36 -13.97 4.90
N ARG A 59 -3.67 -13.77 4.76
CA ARG A 59 -4.64 -14.87 4.59
C ARG A 59 -4.36 -15.68 3.33
N LEU A 60 -4.01 -15.03 2.23
CA LEU A 60 -3.68 -15.70 0.98
C LEU A 60 -2.40 -16.53 1.08
N PHE A 61 -1.39 -15.99 1.74
CA PHE A 61 -0.13 -16.72 1.98
C PHE A 61 -0.34 -17.94 2.87
N GLN A 62 -1.18 -17.84 3.89
CA GLN A 62 -1.53 -18.95 4.78
C GLN A 62 -2.31 -20.05 4.07
N ASN A 63 -3.24 -19.67 3.17
CA ASN A 63 -4.10 -20.60 2.44
C ASN A 63 -3.49 -21.10 1.12
N ASN A 64 -2.26 -20.70 0.80
CA ASN A 64 -1.58 -21.13 -0.41
C ASN A 64 -1.16 -22.60 -0.32
N GLU A 65 -1.63 -23.42 -1.26
CA GLU A 65 -1.27 -24.84 -1.40
C GLU A 65 0.15 -25.07 -1.91
N LYS A 66 1.00 -24.06 -1.88
CA LYS A 66 2.44 -24.06 -2.28
C LYS A 66 2.73 -24.23 -3.78
N TYR A 67 1.73 -24.27 -4.64
CA TYR A 67 1.93 -24.25 -6.09
C TYR A 67 2.39 -22.88 -6.61
N LEU A 68 2.00 -21.80 -5.93
CA LEU A 68 2.42 -20.44 -6.26
C LEU A 68 3.45 -19.94 -5.24
N LYS A 69 4.49 -19.27 -5.72
CA LYS A 69 5.40 -18.51 -4.84
C LYS A 69 4.66 -17.32 -4.23
N GLN A 70 5.00 -16.96 -2.99
CA GLN A 70 4.41 -15.77 -2.34
C GLN A 70 4.61 -14.48 -3.17
N SER A 71 5.75 -14.36 -3.89
CA SER A 71 6.00 -13.25 -4.80
C SER A 71 5.01 -13.19 -5.97
N HIS A 72 4.57 -14.33 -6.49
CA HIS A 72 3.54 -14.38 -7.56
C HIS A 72 2.17 -13.96 -7.00
N ILE A 73 1.79 -14.48 -5.83
CA ILE A 73 0.55 -14.08 -5.15
C ILE A 73 0.57 -12.57 -4.89
N PHE A 74 1.67 -12.04 -4.35
CA PHE A 74 1.84 -10.62 -4.12
C PHE A 74 1.60 -9.80 -5.40
N SER A 75 2.28 -10.13 -6.50
CA SER A 75 2.17 -9.39 -7.77
C SER A 75 0.76 -9.40 -8.33
N ILE A 76 0.09 -10.57 -8.32
CA ILE A 76 -1.30 -10.69 -8.79
C ILE A 76 -2.23 -9.81 -7.95
N TRP A 77 -2.16 -9.92 -6.62
CA TRP A 77 -3.04 -9.15 -5.74
C TRP A 77 -2.74 -7.66 -5.71
N ARG A 78 -1.48 -7.24 -5.93
CA ARG A 78 -1.16 -5.81 -6.11
C ARG A 78 -1.91 -5.22 -7.29
N THR A 79 -1.93 -5.91 -8.43
CA THR A 79 -2.69 -5.48 -9.62
C THR A 79 -4.20 -5.42 -9.33
N ILE A 80 -4.74 -6.43 -8.65
CA ILE A 80 -6.16 -6.45 -8.24
C ILE A 80 -6.47 -5.29 -7.29
N PHE A 81 -5.66 -5.05 -6.27
CA PHE A 81 -5.87 -3.95 -5.32
C PHE A 81 -5.84 -2.60 -6.01
N PHE A 82 -4.85 -2.39 -6.87
CA PHE A 82 -4.68 -1.15 -7.57
C PHE A 82 -5.87 -0.86 -8.51
N SER A 83 -6.19 -1.78 -9.44
CA SER A 83 -7.30 -1.61 -10.38
C SER A 83 -8.63 -1.33 -9.68
N GLN A 84 -8.88 -1.98 -8.56
CA GLN A 84 -10.12 -1.81 -7.82
C GLN A 84 -10.13 -0.58 -6.90
N THR A 85 -8.97 -0.07 -6.49
CA THR A 85 -8.87 1.25 -5.85
C THR A 85 -9.22 2.36 -6.83
N GLU A 86 -8.80 2.24 -8.09
CA GLU A 86 -9.16 3.20 -9.14
C GLU A 86 -10.67 3.24 -9.41
N LEU A 87 -11.35 2.12 -9.33
CA LEU A 87 -12.83 2.05 -9.44
C LEU A 87 -13.54 2.78 -8.28
N GLN A 88 -12.92 2.86 -7.10
CA GLN A 88 -13.48 3.57 -5.96
C GLN A 88 -13.28 5.10 -6.03
N GLY A 89 -12.23 5.57 -6.72
CA GLY A 89 -11.93 6.97 -6.86
C GLY A 89 -10.47 7.25 -7.26
N ASP A 90 -10.13 8.52 -7.41
CA ASP A 90 -8.80 8.98 -7.82
C ASP A 90 -7.85 9.08 -6.61
N LEU A 91 -7.07 8.03 -6.39
CA LEU A 91 -5.95 8.07 -5.44
C LEU A 91 -4.75 8.78 -6.08
N LYS A 92 -4.39 9.96 -5.57
CA LYS A 92 -3.27 10.76 -6.07
C LYS A 92 -1.97 10.33 -5.40
N VAL A 93 -0.99 9.96 -6.20
CA VAL A 93 0.31 9.46 -5.74
C VAL A 93 1.39 10.48 -6.04
N TYR A 94 2.02 10.98 -4.98
CA TYR A 94 3.07 11.98 -5.05
C TYR A 94 4.43 11.38 -4.71
N VAL A 95 5.46 11.88 -5.39
CA VAL A 95 6.86 11.51 -5.19
C VAL A 95 7.74 12.73 -5.39
N LEU A 96 8.87 12.80 -4.70
CA LEU A 96 9.82 13.88 -4.90
C LEU A 96 10.57 13.71 -6.23
N ARG A 97 10.88 14.80 -6.90
CA ARG A 97 11.74 14.79 -8.11
C ARG A 97 13.13 14.23 -7.84
N SER A 98 13.59 14.25 -6.58
CA SER A 98 14.86 13.67 -6.14
C SER A 98 14.80 12.16 -5.91
N ALA A 99 13.66 11.51 -6.12
CA ALA A 99 13.55 10.07 -5.97
C ALA A 99 14.51 9.35 -6.93
N THR A 100 15.22 8.37 -6.40
CA THR A 100 16.15 7.55 -7.17
C THR A 100 15.41 6.58 -8.09
N LYS A 101 16.10 6.10 -9.14
CA LYS A 101 15.56 5.07 -10.03
C LYS A 101 15.03 3.86 -9.25
N LYS A 102 15.80 3.38 -8.27
CA LYS A 102 15.41 2.26 -7.41
C LYS A 102 14.12 2.54 -6.65
N GLN A 103 13.95 3.72 -6.10
CA GLN A 103 12.72 4.12 -5.41
C GLN A 103 11.51 4.15 -6.34
N LEU A 104 11.69 4.67 -7.56
CA LEU A 104 10.63 4.65 -8.58
C LEU A 104 10.26 3.23 -9.00
N GLU A 105 11.23 2.32 -9.14
CA GLU A 105 10.99 0.90 -9.39
C GLU A 105 10.19 0.24 -8.26
N ASP A 106 10.52 0.53 -7.00
CA ASP A 106 9.79 0.02 -5.83
C ASP A 106 8.34 0.54 -5.80
N ILE A 107 8.10 1.81 -6.17
CA ILE A 107 6.76 2.40 -6.27
C ILE A 107 5.96 1.75 -7.42
N ILE A 108 6.58 1.56 -8.58
CA ILE A 108 5.95 0.89 -9.72
C ILE A 108 5.60 -0.55 -9.38
N THR A 109 6.47 -1.26 -8.67
CA THR A 109 6.21 -2.62 -8.18
C THR A 109 5.01 -2.64 -7.23
N PHE A 110 4.82 -1.58 -6.44
CA PHE A 110 3.73 -1.48 -5.48
C PHE A 110 2.38 -1.13 -6.13
N PHE A 111 2.33 -0.22 -7.09
CA PHE A 111 1.09 0.25 -7.72
C PHE A 111 0.82 -0.31 -9.11
N GLY A 112 1.81 -0.85 -9.78
CA GLY A 112 1.76 -1.20 -11.20
C GLY A 112 2.24 -0.07 -12.10
N PRO A 113 2.60 -0.39 -13.37
CA PRO A 113 3.22 0.55 -14.31
C PRO A 113 2.28 1.66 -14.81
N GLU A 114 0.98 1.44 -14.72
CA GLU A 114 -0.03 2.39 -15.23
C GLU A 114 -0.32 3.54 -14.27
N LYS A 115 0.15 3.46 -13.00
CA LYS A 115 -0.11 4.52 -12.03
C LYS A 115 0.65 5.80 -12.37
N LYS A 116 -0.10 6.87 -12.64
CA LYS A 116 0.48 8.19 -12.88
C LYS A 116 1.01 8.78 -11.57
N LEU A 117 2.31 9.07 -11.54
CA LEU A 117 2.98 9.71 -10.42
C LEU A 117 3.02 11.24 -10.63
N LYS A 118 2.75 11.98 -9.55
CA LYS A 118 2.87 13.45 -9.52
C LYS A 118 4.15 13.83 -8.81
N TYR A 119 5.01 14.60 -9.47
CA TYR A 119 6.33 14.95 -8.99
C TYR A 119 6.34 16.29 -8.25
N LEU A 120 6.87 16.30 -7.03
CA LEU A 120 6.97 17.47 -6.17
C LEU A 120 8.42 17.95 -6.03
N ARG A 121 8.59 19.24 -5.76
CA ARG A 121 9.91 19.85 -5.54
C ARG A 121 10.40 19.72 -4.10
N SER A 122 9.49 19.60 -3.14
CA SER A 122 9.85 19.58 -1.71
C SER A 122 8.85 18.80 -0.86
N ASN A 123 9.32 18.34 0.31
CA ASN A 123 8.47 17.73 1.33
C ASN A 123 7.37 18.69 1.82
N LYS A 124 7.68 19.99 1.95
CA LYS A 124 6.74 21.03 2.41
C LYS A 124 5.53 21.13 1.47
N GLU A 125 5.78 21.13 0.16
CA GLU A 125 4.72 21.10 -0.86
C GLU A 125 3.82 19.88 -0.68
N GLY A 126 4.41 18.70 -0.55
CA GLY A 126 3.69 17.45 -0.33
C GLY A 126 2.86 17.46 0.95
N PHE A 127 3.42 17.89 2.07
CA PHE A 127 2.69 17.94 3.34
C PHE A 127 1.48 18.88 3.29
N ASN A 128 1.58 20.00 2.58
CA ASN A 128 0.47 20.92 2.41
C ASN A 128 -0.66 20.32 1.55
N ILE A 129 -0.32 19.53 0.54
CA ILE A 129 -1.28 18.79 -0.28
C ILE A 129 -1.99 17.73 0.57
N LEU A 130 -1.22 16.89 1.28
CA LEU A 130 -1.76 15.80 2.08
C LEU A 130 -2.73 16.28 3.16
N LYS A 131 -2.48 17.43 3.78
CA LYS A 131 -3.38 17.99 4.80
C LYS A 131 -4.78 18.34 4.27
N LYS A 132 -4.87 18.64 2.98
CA LYS A 132 -6.11 19.07 2.33
C LYS A 132 -6.89 17.92 1.70
N ASP A 133 -6.20 16.84 1.30
CA ASP A 133 -6.79 15.77 0.52
C ASP A 133 -6.52 14.39 1.16
N SER A 134 -7.60 13.69 1.53
CA SER A 134 -7.54 12.34 2.13
C SER A 134 -7.16 11.25 1.12
N ASN A 135 -7.33 11.53 -0.16
CA ASN A 135 -7.01 10.60 -1.26
C ASN A 135 -5.66 10.92 -1.91
N SER A 136 -4.81 11.64 -1.19
CA SER A 136 -3.42 11.89 -1.58
C SER A 136 -2.46 11.14 -0.67
N ILE A 137 -1.44 10.53 -1.28
CA ILE A 137 -0.34 9.87 -0.59
C ILE A 137 1.00 10.38 -1.13
N LEU A 138 2.01 10.38 -0.27
CA LEU A 138 3.37 10.83 -0.59
C LEU A 138 4.37 9.75 -0.20
N PHE A 139 5.28 9.44 -1.11
CA PHE A 139 6.43 8.58 -0.85
C PHE A 139 7.62 9.40 -0.37
N LEU A 140 8.20 9.00 0.74
CA LEU A 140 9.42 9.60 1.31
C LEU A 140 10.41 8.52 1.74
N ASP A 141 11.66 8.91 1.89
CA ASP A 141 12.70 8.04 2.45
C ASP A 141 12.28 7.52 3.83
N TYR A 142 12.68 6.31 4.15
CA TYR A 142 12.46 5.76 5.50
C TYR A 142 13.06 6.69 6.56
N PRO A 143 12.35 6.94 7.68
CA PRO A 143 12.81 7.87 8.72
C PRO A 143 14.21 7.53 9.24
N GLY A 144 15.08 8.52 9.33
CA GLY A 144 16.45 8.33 9.76
C GLY A 144 17.16 9.64 10.10
N THR A 145 18.47 9.59 10.15
CA THR A 145 19.34 10.73 10.50
C THR A 145 19.97 11.41 9.28
N LYS A 146 19.96 10.76 8.10
CA LYS A 146 20.49 11.33 6.86
C LYS A 146 19.61 12.50 6.39
N LYS A 147 20.18 13.47 5.68
CA LYS A 147 19.54 14.72 5.25
C LYS A 147 18.13 14.50 4.65
N ASN A 148 17.98 13.56 3.75
CA ASN A 148 16.70 13.32 3.07
C ASN A 148 15.69 12.52 3.91
N SER A 149 16.15 11.86 4.98
CA SER A 149 15.31 11.03 5.87
C SER A 149 14.92 11.73 7.18
N THR A 150 15.21 13.03 7.34
CA THR A 150 14.88 13.83 8.54
C THR A 150 13.56 14.61 8.42
N TRP A 151 12.78 14.39 7.37
CA TRP A 151 11.50 15.06 7.09
C TRP A 151 10.49 14.97 8.24
N TRP A 152 10.54 13.91 9.04
CA TRP A 152 9.69 13.69 10.21
C TRP A 152 9.91 14.68 11.36
N LYS A 153 11.06 15.38 11.37
CA LYS A 153 11.37 16.45 12.34
C LYS A 153 10.61 17.74 12.06
N ASN A 154 10.02 17.87 10.88
CA ASN A 154 9.30 19.08 10.49
C ASN A 154 7.99 19.20 11.27
N LYS A 155 7.72 20.36 11.88
CA LYS A 155 6.46 20.66 12.60
C LYS A 155 5.20 20.50 11.70
N ILE A 156 5.35 20.71 10.39
CA ILE A 156 4.25 20.53 9.42
C ILE A 156 3.79 19.08 9.36
N PHE A 157 4.64 18.13 9.76
CA PHE A 157 4.28 16.71 9.82
C PHE A 157 3.26 16.37 10.92
N ASP A 158 3.02 17.28 11.87
CA ASP A 158 2.04 17.08 12.95
C ASP A 158 0.63 16.94 12.41
N ARG A 159 -0.01 15.94 12.21
CA ARG A 159 -1.31 15.56 11.61
C ARG A 159 -1.19 14.76 10.30
N LEU A 160 0.01 14.28 10.02
CA LEU A 160 0.24 13.31 8.97
C LEU A 160 0.71 11.99 9.60
N TYR A 161 0.48 10.90 8.90
CA TYR A 161 0.78 9.57 9.40
C TYR A 161 1.56 8.77 8.36
N ILE A 162 2.46 7.92 8.82
CA ILE A 162 3.04 6.88 7.99
C ILE A 162 2.01 5.73 7.93
N ASN A 163 1.57 5.35 6.74
CA ASN A 163 0.55 4.34 6.55
C ASN A 163 1.10 2.99 6.09
N ALA A 164 2.25 3.00 5.43
CA ALA A 164 2.94 1.79 4.98
C ALA A 164 4.42 2.06 4.76
N ALA A 165 5.20 0.99 4.60
CA ALA A 165 6.61 1.05 4.19
C ALA A 165 6.86 0.19 2.94
N LEU A 166 7.92 0.49 2.21
CA LEU A 166 8.35 -0.28 1.05
C LEU A 166 9.77 -0.84 1.25
N PRO A 167 10.03 -2.05 0.78
CA PRO A 167 9.08 -3.00 0.18
C PRO A 167 7.94 -3.37 1.13
N PHE A 168 6.74 -3.56 0.59
CA PHE A 168 5.54 -3.84 1.39
C PHE A 168 5.59 -5.22 2.09
N VAL A 169 6.23 -6.18 1.43
CA VAL A 169 6.58 -7.49 1.99
C VAL A 169 8.08 -7.53 2.18
N LEU A 170 8.53 -7.61 3.42
CA LEU A 170 9.95 -7.65 3.76
C LEU A 170 10.47 -9.09 3.80
N LYS A 171 11.63 -9.30 3.18
CA LYS A 171 12.41 -10.54 3.38
C LYS A 171 13.05 -10.51 4.76
N LYS A 172 13.44 -11.69 5.27
CA LYS A 172 14.21 -11.81 6.53
C LYS A 172 15.42 -10.85 6.49
N ASN A 173 15.57 -10.03 7.53
CA ASN A 173 16.65 -9.03 7.68
C ASN A 173 16.61 -7.85 6.67
N GLN A 174 15.59 -7.74 5.83
CA GLN A 174 15.42 -6.58 4.97
C GLN A 174 14.83 -5.41 5.76
N LYS A 175 15.40 -4.21 5.56
CA LYS A 175 14.86 -2.97 6.12
C LYS A 175 14.05 -2.22 5.06
N PRO A 176 12.99 -1.51 5.44
CA PRO A 176 12.29 -0.63 4.53
C PRO A 176 13.22 0.49 4.01
N SER A 177 13.02 0.88 2.76
CA SER A 177 13.75 2.00 2.13
C SER A 177 12.92 3.27 2.06
N MET A 178 11.61 3.14 1.99
CA MET A 178 10.65 4.23 1.86
C MET A 178 9.46 4.04 2.77
N VAL A 179 8.73 5.11 3.00
CA VAL A 179 7.41 5.11 3.65
C VAL A 179 6.39 5.82 2.80
N ILE A 180 5.13 5.47 3.01
CA ILE A 180 3.96 6.11 2.42
C ILE A 180 3.26 6.92 3.50
N ILE A 181 3.03 8.19 3.22
CA ILE A 181 2.45 9.15 4.15
C ILE A 181 1.11 9.66 3.64
N SER A 182 0.14 9.82 4.52
CA SER A 182 -1.11 10.52 4.27
C SER A 182 -1.61 11.27 5.52
N LYS A 183 -2.74 11.94 5.40
CA LYS A 183 -3.43 12.53 6.57
C LYS A 183 -4.34 11.53 7.29
N ASN A 184 -4.58 10.36 6.71
CA ASN A 184 -5.46 9.37 7.28
C ASN A 184 -4.75 8.61 8.40
N LYS A 185 -5.36 8.58 9.58
CA LYS A 185 -4.83 7.82 10.70
C LYS A 185 -4.82 6.32 10.34
N PRO A 186 -3.70 5.61 10.50
CA PRO A 186 -3.66 4.17 10.27
C PRO A 186 -4.53 3.43 11.28
N VAL A 187 -5.13 2.34 10.84
CA VAL A 187 -5.75 1.38 11.75
C VAL A 187 -4.64 0.49 12.29
N ILE A 188 -4.56 0.38 13.60
CA ILE A 188 -3.56 -0.45 14.27
C ILE A 188 -4.12 -1.88 14.30
N GLU A 189 -3.35 -2.81 13.77
CA GLU A 189 -3.59 -4.25 13.84
C GLU A 189 -2.34 -4.92 14.45
N ASP A 190 -2.46 -6.14 14.94
CA ASP A 190 -1.32 -6.93 15.40
C ASP A 190 -0.28 -7.11 14.30
N ASP A 191 1.00 -7.26 14.67
CA ASP A 191 2.15 -7.42 13.76
C ASP A 191 2.57 -6.18 12.95
N GLN A 192 2.30 -4.99 13.45
CA GLN A 192 2.70 -3.75 12.80
C GLN A 192 3.96 -3.15 13.44
N ILE A 193 4.74 -2.41 12.63
CA ILE A 193 5.81 -1.56 13.15
C ILE A 193 5.21 -0.21 13.49
N LEU A 194 5.28 0.16 14.77
CA LEU A 194 4.82 1.46 15.26
C LEU A 194 5.97 2.45 15.27
N PHE A 195 5.73 3.67 14.79
CA PHE A 195 6.65 4.78 14.86
C PHE A 195 6.13 5.83 15.82
N TYR A 196 6.98 6.28 16.73
CA TYR A 196 6.64 7.29 17.71
C TYR A 196 7.59 8.47 17.61
N LYS A 197 7.04 9.68 17.72
CA LYS A 197 7.82 10.90 17.90
C LYS A 197 7.90 11.19 19.40
N ALA A 198 9.05 10.94 20.01
CA ALA A 198 9.27 11.27 21.41
C ALA A 198 9.40 12.79 21.59
N ASN A 199 8.63 13.36 22.52
CA ASN A 199 8.85 14.74 23.00
C ASN A 199 9.92 14.74 24.09
N LYS A 200 10.80 15.76 24.07
CA LYS A 200 12.00 15.84 24.95
C LYS A 200 11.77 15.78 26.46
N LYS A 201 10.55 15.94 26.93
CA LYS A 201 10.28 16.10 28.39
C LYS A 201 9.90 14.83 29.15
N ASN A 202 9.34 13.78 28.54
CA ASN A 202 9.05 12.52 29.24
C ASN A 202 9.15 11.34 28.28
N LYS A 203 9.94 10.33 28.66
CA LYS A 203 10.33 9.23 27.74
C LYS A 203 9.25 8.24 27.35
N LEU A 204 8.12 8.17 28.03
CA LEU A 204 7.05 7.19 27.77
C LEU A 204 5.65 7.82 27.57
N ASP A 205 5.27 8.82 28.37
CA ASP A 205 3.90 9.35 28.37
C ASP A 205 3.59 10.37 27.26
N ASN A 206 4.62 10.82 26.50
CA ASN A 206 4.49 11.80 25.43
C ASN A 206 4.96 11.27 24.06
N MET A 207 4.88 9.98 23.83
CA MET A 207 5.13 9.40 22.49
C MET A 207 3.87 9.57 21.65
N LYS A 208 3.96 10.40 20.62
CA LYS A 208 2.91 10.51 19.62
C LYS A 208 3.11 9.43 18.58
N GLU A 209 2.16 8.54 18.45
CA GLU A 209 2.14 7.54 17.39
C GLU A 209 2.18 8.23 16.03
N ILE A 210 3.19 7.92 15.22
CA ILE A 210 3.37 8.52 13.90
C ILE A 210 2.96 7.53 12.81
N ALA A 211 3.02 6.21 13.07
CA ALA A 211 2.71 5.25 12.03
C ALA A 211 2.55 3.81 12.50
N SER A 212 1.84 3.05 11.70
CA SER A 212 1.93 1.60 11.73
C SER A 212 2.23 1.07 10.32
N THR A 213 3.15 0.12 10.21
CA THR A 213 3.44 -0.59 8.97
C THR A 213 3.26 -2.08 9.19
N GLY A 214 2.49 -2.74 8.31
CA GLY A 214 2.31 -4.18 8.38
C GLY A 214 3.65 -4.91 8.19
N LYS A 215 4.00 -5.79 9.12
CA LYS A 215 5.08 -6.75 8.95
C LYS A 215 4.47 -8.04 8.42
N LEU A 216 4.66 -8.29 7.13
CA LEU A 216 4.37 -9.60 6.57
C LEU A 216 5.61 -10.47 6.78
N LEU A 217 5.45 -11.59 7.47
CA LEU A 217 6.46 -12.60 7.69
C LEU A 217 6.73 -13.40 6.41
#